data_a718e771f83d7d1ecc50e33f5aa7869a
#
_entry.id   a718e771f83d7d1ecc50e33f5aa7869a
#
_cell.length_a   1.000
_cell.length_b   1.000
_cell.length_c   1.000
_cell.angle_alpha   90.00
_cell.angle_beta   90.00
_cell.angle_gamma   90.00
#
_symmetry.space_group_name_H-M   'P 1'
#
loop_
_entity.id
_entity.type
_entity.pdbx_description
1 polymer ?
#
loop_
_entity_poly.entity_id
_entity_poly.type
_entity_poly.pdbx_seq_one_letter_code
_entity_poly.pdbx_strand_id
1 'polypeptide(L)'
;MSKTPIYKVSFFNQGQIYEIYARHIYQSDLYGFIEVEELLFGERSGMLVDPSEEKLKAEFEGVSRSYIPMHSITRIDEVAKEGVGSITEAKAGSNVSTY
;
A
#
# COMPACT_ATOMS: atom_id res chain seq x y z
N MET A 1 2.38 1.49 27.13
CA MET A 1 1.69 1.87 26.15
C MET A 1 1.81 1.07 24.95
N SER A 2 0.81 0.75 24.40
CA SER A 2 0.89 -0.06 23.25
C SER A 2 1.01 0.81 22.02
N LYS A 3 1.70 0.31 21.03
CA LYS A 3 1.83 1.01 19.82
C LYS A 3 0.88 0.45 18.83
N THR A 4 0.27 1.31 18.06
CA THR A 4 -0.56 0.87 16.96
C THR A 4 0.34 0.28 15.90
N PRO A 5 0.07 -0.89 15.41
CA PRO A 5 0.94 -1.47 14.41
C PRO A 5 0.84 -0.70 13.09
N ILE A 6 1.86 -0.84 12.29
CA ILE A 6 1.90 -0.26 10.96
C ILE A 6 2.13 -1.42 10.01
N TYR A 7 1.36 -1.46 8.94
CA TYR A 7 1.47 -2.53 7.97
C TYR A 7 1.92 -1.98 6.64
N LYS A 8 2.86 -2.67 6.03
CA LYS A 8 3.30 -2.33 4.69
C LYS A 8 2.64 -3.33 3.76
N VAL A 9 1.89 -2.84 2.80
CA VAL A 9 1.17 -3.69 1.87
C VAL A 9 1.67 -3.43 0.47
N SER A 10 2.08 -4.48 -0.21
CA SER A 10 2.55 -4.38 -1.58
C SER A 10 1.57 -5.09 -2.48
N PHE A 11 1.13 -4.44 -3.52
CA PHE A 11 0.18 -5.07 -4.42
C PHE A 11 0.32 -4.53 -5.84
N PHE A 12 -0.20 -5.31 -6.76
CA PHE A 12 -0.10 -5.01 -8.18
C PHE A 12 -1.44 -4.47 -8.65
N ASN A 13 -1.42 -3.37 -9.37
CA ASN A 13 -2.65 -2.78 -9.88
C ASN A 13 -2.38 -2.06 -11.18
N GLN A 14 -3.03 -2.53 -12.23
CA GLN A 14 -2.96 -1.87 -13.54
C GLN A 14 -1.52 -1.65 -14.02
N GLY A 15 -0.72 -2.68 -13.94
CA GLY A 15 0.64 -2.61 -14.44
C GLY A 15 1.61 -1.90 -13.54
N GLN A 16 1.16 -1.54 -12.36
CA GLN A 16 2.01 -0.82 -11.41
C GLN A 16 2.06 -1.55 -10.10
N ILE A 17 3.16 -1.36 -9.38
CA ILE A 17 3.35 -1.95 -8.08
C ILE A 17 3.17 -0.85 -7.05
N TYR A 18 2.25 -1.08 -6.14
CA TYR A 18 1.96 -0.14 -5.07
C TYR A 18 2.57 -0.65 -3.77
N GLU A 19 3.19 0.25 -3.03
CA GLU A 19 3.62 -0.05 -1.67
C GLU A 19 3.03 1.01 -0.78
N ILE A 20 2.14 0.62 0.11
CA ILE A 20 1.47 1.57 0.98
C ILE A 20 1.67 1.17 2.43
N TYR A 21 1.50 2.14 3.31
CA TYR A 21 1.58 1.90 4.74
C TYR A 21 0.24 2.26 5.35
N ALA A 22 -0.25 1.43 6.25
CA ALA A 22 -1.56 1.64 6.84
C ALA A 22 -1.57 1.18 8.28
N ARG A 23 -2.52 1.70 9.03
CA ARG A 23 -2.66 1.31 10.43
C ARG A 23 -3.54 0.10 10.62
N HIS A 24 -4.46 -0.13 9.71
CA HIS A 24 -5.43 -1.22 9.89
C HIS A 24 -5.56 -2.06 8.65
N ILE A 25 -5.55 -3.37 8.86
CA ILE A 25 -5.76 -4.33 7.80
C ILE A 25 -6.72 -5.37 8.32
N TYR A 26 -7.74 -5.66 7.58
CA TYR A 26 -8.74 -6.63 7.99
C TYR A 26 -9.06 -7.61 6.87
N GLN A 27 -9.48 -8.77 7.28
CA GLN A 27 -10.06 -9.70 6.35
C GLN A 27 -11.44 -9.16 6.03
N SER A 28 -11.77 -9.06 4.76
CA SER A 28 -13.00 -8.41 4.37
C SER A 28 -14.18 -9.36 4.37
N ASP A 29 -15.39 -8.80 4.56
CA ASP A 29 -16.60 -9.56 4.37
C ASP A 29 -16.83 -9.77 2.88
N LEU A 30 -16.20 -8.97 2.03
CA LEU A 30 -16.24 -9.21 0.61
C LEU A 30 -15.28 -10.34 0.31
N TYR A 31 -15.80 -11.43 -0.17
CA TYR A 31 -14.97 -12.60 -0.41
C TYR A 31 -13.81 -12.28 -1.33
N GLY A 32 -12.61 -12.66 -0.92
CA GLY A 32 -11.43 -12.47 -1.75
C GLY A 32 -10.80 -11.10 -1.67
N PHE A 33 -11.21 -10.28 -0.74
CA PHE A 33 -10.64 -8.95 -0.57
C PHE A 33 -10.06 -8.76 0.82
N ILE A 34 -9.12 -7.84 0.91
CA ILE A 34 -8.55 -7.39 2.18
C ILE A 34 -8.95 -5.93 2.31
N GLU A 35 -9.35 -5.51 3.50
CA GLU A 35 -9.69 -4.12 3.75
C GLU A 35 -8.52 -3.41 4.39
N VAL A 36 -8.16 -2.25 3.85
CA VAL A 36 -7.06 -1.46 4.36
C VAL A 36 -7.58 -0.07 4.70
N GLU A 37 -7.28 0.37 5.91
CA GLU A 37 -7.75 1.67 6.38
C GLU A 37 -6.62 2.48 6.99
N GLU A 38 -6.83 3.77 6.99
CA GLU A 38 -5.92 4.71 7.63
C GLU A 38 -4.54 4.63 7.02
N LEU A 39 -4.49 5.00 5.74
CA LEU A 39 -3.22 5.03 5.03
C LEU A 39 -2.36 6.17 5.55
N LEU A 40 -1.07 5.94 5.54
CA LEU A 40 -0.10 6.90 6.05
C LEU A 40 0.71 7.45 4.90
N PHE A 41 0.83 8.77 4.83
CA PHE A 41 1.54 9.42 3.73
C PHE A 41 2.47 10.49 4.26
N GLY A 42 3.72 10.11 4.48
CA GLY A 42 4.73 11.11 4.74
C GLY A 42 4.51 11.99 5.95
N GLU A 43 3.79 11.50 6.91
CA GLU A 43 3.52 12.31 8.07
C GLU A 43 4.69 12.41 8.98
N ARG A 44 5.64 11.54 8.80
CA ARG A 44 6.65 11.32 9.79
C ARG A 44 7.64 12.42 10.00
N SER A 45 7.88 13.26 9.06
CA SER A 45 8.92 14.21 9.28
C SER A 45 8.80 15.56 8.65
N GLY A 46 8.00 15.75 7.71
CA GLY A 46 7.96 17.02 7.04
C GLY A 46 9.12 17.29 6.14
N MET A 47 9.86 16.24 5.80
CA MET A 47 10.96 16.40 4.88
C MET A 47 10.44 16.48 3.46
N LEU A 48 11.34 16.38 2.53
CA LEU A 48 10.94 16.39 1.14
C LEU A 48 9.95 15.29 0.87
N VAL A 49 8.98 15.59 0.06
CA VAL A 49 7.98 14.61 -0.33
C VAL A 49 8.46 13.93 -1.58
N ASP A 50 8.51 12.62 -1.54
CA ASP A 50 8.91 11.84 -2.69
C ASP A 50 7.83 11.94 -3.76
N PRO A 51 8.20 12.17 -5.03
CA PRO A 51 7.18 12.27 -6.08
C PRO A 51 6.29 11.05 -6.18
N SER A 52 6.82 9.87 -5.89
CA SER A 52 6.00 8.67 -5.90
C SER A 52 4.95 8.72 -4.81
N GLU A 53 5.31 9.25 -3.67
CA GLU A 53 4.38 9.35 -2.56
C GLU A 53 3.31 10.38 -2.82
N GLU A 54 3.66 11.47 -3.51
CA GLU A 54 2.69 12.46 -3.88
C GLU A 54 1.63 11.84 -4.79
N LYS A 55 2.09 11.07 -5.73
CA LYS A 55 1.19 10.41 -6.66
C LYS A 55 0.28 9.44 -5.92
N LEU A 56 0.86 8.70 -5.00
CA LEU A 56 0.13 7.74 -4.21
C LEU A 56 -0.92 8.45 -3.37
N LYS A 57 -0.55 9.56 -2.76
CA LYS A 57 -1.45 10.32 -1.93
C LYS A 57 -2.64 10.82 -2.74
N ALA A 58 -2.39 11.30 -3.95
CA ALA A 58 -3.45 11.77 -4.81
C ALA A 58 -4.40 10.64 -5.19
N GLU A 59 -3.84 9.47 -5.40
CA GLU A 59 -4.63 8.31 -5.79
C GLU A 59 -5.64 7.94 -4.70
N PHE A 60 -5.25 8.11 -3.45
CA PHE A 60 -6.11 7.72 -2.34
C PHE A 60 -6.81 8.87 -1.67
N GLU A 61 -6.77 10.04 -2.28
CA GLU A 61 -7.42 11.18 -1.68
C GLU A 61 -8.92 10.92 -1.56
N GLY A 62 -9.48 11.17 -0.40
CA GLY A 62 -10.90 10.96 -0.19
C GLY A 62 -11.31 9.52 0.06
N VAL A 63 -10.34 8.62 0.11
CA VAL A 63 -10.65 7.21 0.30
C VAL A 63 -10.53 6.87 1.78
N SER A 64 -11.61 6.39 2.38
CA SER A 64 -11.59 5.98 3.78
C SER A 64 -11.11 4.56 3.95
N ARG A 65 -11.42 3.73 2.98
CA ARG A 65 -11.10 2.32 3.07
C ARG A 65 -10.93 1.79 1.67
N SER A 66 -9.92 0.96 1.48
CA SER A 66 -9.72 0.32 0.20
C SER A 66 -9.94 -1.17 0.33
N TYR A 67 -10.56 -1.75 -0.67
CA TYR A 67 -10.76 -3.18 -0.74
C TYR A 67 -9.84 -3.69 -1.83
N ILE A 68 -8.82 -4.44 -1.44
CA ILE A 68 -7.80 -4.89 -2.37
C ILE A 68 -7.96 -6.37 -2.61
N PRO A 69 -8.06 -6.80 -3.86
CA PRO A 69 -8.20 -8.23 -4.14
C PRO A 69 -7.00 -9.00 -3.57
N MET A 70 -7.27 -10.07 -2.87
CA MET A 70 -6.21 -10.84 -2.24
C MET A 70 -5.18 -11.31 -3.25
N HIS A 71 -5.63 -11.70 -4.43
CA HIS A 71 -4.70 -12.25 -5.40
C HIS A 71 -3.76 -11.20 -5.99
N SER A 72 -4.03 -9.93 -5.78
CA SER A 72 -3.11 -8.91 -6.27
C SER A 72 -2.10 -8.49 -5.21
N ILE A 73 -2.27 -8.94 -4.00
CA ILE A 73 -1.36 -8.60 -2.92
C ILE A 73 -0.17 -9.53 -2.99
N THR A 74 1.03 -8.96 -3.02
CA THR A 74 2.22 -9.76 -3.09
C THR A 74 2.83 -9.98 -1.72
N ARG A 75 2.60 -9.03 -0.80
CA ARG A 75 3.23 -9.15 0.50
C ARG A 75 2.61 -8.16 1.50
N ILE A 76 2.45 -8.59 2.72
CA ILE A 76 2.02 -7.73 3.81
C ILE A 76 3.00 -7.94 4.95
N ASP A 77 3.58 -6.87 5.44
CA ASP A 77 4.49 -6.94 6.58
C ASP A 77 3.99 -6.03 7.68
N GLU A 78 4.16 -6.46 8.90
CA GLU A 78 3.96 -5.57 10.02
C GLU A 78 5.34 -4.97 10.30
N VAL A 79 5.44 -3.65 10.30
CA VAL A 79 6.74 -2.99 10.41
C VAL A 79 6.76 -2.05 11.60
N ALA A 80 7.95 -1.72 12.03
CA ALA A 80 8.11 -0.87 13.20
C ALA A 80 7.91 0.59 12.87
N LYS A 81 8.22 0.98 11.65
CA LYS A 81 8.14 2.39 11.26
C LYS A 81 7.52 2.53 9.90
N GLU A 82 6.84 3.64 9.73
CA GLU A 82 6.33 4.00 8.42
C GLU A 82 7.48 4.32 7.49
N GLY A 83 7.44 3.79 6.28
CA GLY A 83 8.41 4.14 5.26
C GLY A 83 7.76 5.02 4.23
N VAL A 84 8.41 5.16 3.10
CA VAL A 84 7.90 5.97 2.02
C VAL A 84 7.08 5.09 1.09
N GLY A 85 5.82 5.43 0.92
CA GLY A 85 4.98 4.69 -0.01
C GLY A 85 5.37 5.01 -1.43
N SER A 86 5.00 4.16 -2.36
CA SER A 86 5.40 4.36 -3.74
C SER A 86 4.47 3.68 -4.72
N ILE A 87 4.48 4.20 -5.93
CA ILE A 87 3.85 3.56 -7.06
C ILE A 87 4.94 3.49 -8.11
N THR A 88 5.28 2.30 -8.56
CA THR A 88 6.32 2.14 -9.56
C THR A 88 5.80 1.27 -10.68
N GLU A 89 6.38 1.43 -11.87
CA GLU A 89 5.97 0.61 -12.98
C GLU A 89 6.54 -0.79 -12.82
N ALA A 90 5.70 -1.77 -13.10
CA ALA A 90 6.18 -3.12 -13.13
C ALA A 90 6.99 -3.24 -14.41
N LYS A 91 8.20 -3.81 -14.32
CA LYS A 91 9.02 -3.91 -15.50
C LYS A 91 8.48 -4.93 -16.43
N ALA A 92 8.32 -4.50 -17.65
CA ALA A 92 7.88 -5.41 -18.67
C ALA A 92 8.89 -6.49 -18.77
N GLY A 93 8.86 -7.50 -18.98
CA GLY A 93 9.85 -8.50 -19.15
C GLY A 93 10.41 -9.03 -17.91
N SER A 94 10.16 -8.36 -16.87
CA SER A 94 10.71 -8.95 -15.74
C SER A 94 9.78 -10.07 -15.37
N ASN A 95 9.44 -10.44 -15.70
CA ASN A 95 8.82 -11.25 -15.52
C ASN A 95 7.94 -11.74 -15.67
N VAL A 96 7.64 -11.72 -16.03
CA VAL A 96 6.80 -11.97 -16.35
C VAL A 96 6.37 -13.05 -16.20
N SER A 97 6.37 -13.49 -15.88
CA SER A 97 6.10 -14.39 -15.72
C SER A 97 5.22 -14.88 -16.06
N THR A 98 5.03 -15.23 -16.41
CA THR A 98 4.29 -15.63 -16.90
C THR A 98 3.79 -16.57 -16.51
N TYR A 99 3.25 -16.88 -16.37
CA TYR A 99 2.86 -17.86 -16.06
C TYR A 99 1.98 -18.16 -16.45
#